data_093c680952601c83e97044ae89881bda
#
_entry.id   093c680952601c83e97044ae89881bda
#
_cell.length_a   1.000
_cell.length_b   1.000
_cell.length_c   1.000
_cell.angle_alpha   90.00
_cell.angle_beta   90.00
_cell.angle_gamma   90.00
#
_symmetry.space_group_name_H-M   'P 1'
#
loop_
_entity.id
_entity.type
_entity.pdbx_description
1 polymer ?
#
loop_
_entity_poly.entity_id
_entity_poly.type
_entity_poly.pdbx_seq_one_letter_code
_entity_poly.pdbx_strand_id
1 'polypeptide(L)'
;YRHYAGIHVQSVVVSHSYLNNRNTKYLNNDESSADNLSLKLRSVEQETKFRIENTSTFGNWKINFGANLDYSQYTNTTFQRVYIDEGRTFDYHTYLGMWRWGIFGTINYATTDERFTASLGVRTDANNFSSGMKGMGDQLSPRLSLSYRLTDGLYLSGNAGLYYQLPPYTGLGFKDNNGAWVNKYLRYMSVSQESLGLSWHPGNTFELSAEGFYKQYDKIPFSIADGIPLACKGNDYGVIGNEALSSTAQGR
;
A
#
# COMPACT_ATOMS: atom_id res chain seq x y z
N TYR A 1 -4.85 -18.84 14.58
CA TYR A 1 -4.91 -19.30 15.97
C TYR A 1 -4.98 -18.10 16.91
N ARG A 2 -5.83 -18.20 17.94
CA ARG A 2 -5.89 -17.23 19.05
C ARG A 2 -5.82 -17.97 20.37
N HIS A 3 -5.05 -17.42 21.30
CA HIS A 3 -4.92 -17.90 22.66
C HIS A 3 -5.33 -16.79 23.64
N TYR A 4 -6.19 -17.13 24.59
CA TYR A 4 -6.70 -16.21 25.59
C TYR A 4 -6.08 -16.57 26.94
N ALA A 5 -5.34 -15.65 27.54
CA ALA A 5 -4.64 -15.83 28.81
C ALA A 5 -4.86 -14.61 29.73
N GLY A 6 -5.95 -14.64 30.49
CA GLY A 6 -6.35 -13.54 31.36
C GLY A 6 -6.62 -12.26 30.56
N ILE A 7 -5.82 -11.22 30.81
CA ILE A 7 -5.94 -9.93 30.11
C ILE A 7 -5.27 -9.91 28.73
N HIS A 8 -4.62 -11.01 28.32
CA HIS A 8 -3.85 -11.12 27.09
C HIS A 8 -4.58 -11.93 26.04
N VAL A 9 -4.55 -11.47 24.80
CA VAL A 9 -4.99 -12.22 23.61
C VAL A 9 -3.82 -12.29 22.66
N GLN A 10 -3.32 -13.49 22.44
CA GLN A 10 -2.23 -13.77 21.52
C GLN A 10 -2.80 -14.31 20.22
N SER A 11 -2.34 -13.79 19.10
CA SER A 11 -2.80 -14.20 17.76
C SER A 11 -1.62 -14.57 16.89
N VAL A 12 -1.76 -15.69 16.16
CA VAL A 12 -0.86 -16.10 15.09
C VAL A 12 -1.70 -16.26 13.83
N VAL A 13 -1.32 -15.56 12.78
CA VAL A 13 -2.04 -15.56 11.50
C VAL A 13 -1.07 -15.92 10.38
N VAL A 14 -1.50 -16.88 9.55
CA VAL A 14 -0.86 -17.18 8.26
C VAL A 14 -1.90 -16.94 7.19
N SER A 15 -1.53 -16.22 6.15
CA SER A 15 -2.40 -15.98 5.00
C SER A 15 -1.61 -16.07 3.70
N HIS A 16 -2.29 -16.50 2.64
CA HIS A 16 -1.76 -16.50 1.29
C HIS A 16 -2.75 -15.83 0.36
N SER A 17 -2.26 -14.91 -0.48
CA SER A 17 -3.04 -14.27 -1.53
C SER A 17 -2.42 -14.58 -2.88
N TYR A 18 -3.29 -14.76 -3.89
CA TYR A 18 -2.92 -15.04 -5.25
C TYR A 18 -3.78 -14.19 -6.19
N LEU A 19 -3.15 -13.35 -7.00
CA LEU A 19 -3.79 -12.53 -8.01
C LEU A 19 -3.17 -12.87 -9.37
N ASN A 20 -4.01 -13.18 -10.35
CA ASN A 20 -3.59 -13.48 -11.72
C ASN A 20 -4.38 -12.59 -12.69
N ASN A 21 -3.68 -11.64 -13.30
CA ASN A 21 -4.24 -10.73 -14.29
C ASN A 21 -3.86 -11.19 -15.67
N ARG A 22 -4.82 -11.20 -16.60
CA ARG A 22 -4.60 -11.45 -18.01
C ARG A 22 -5.34 -10.38 -18.80
N ASN A 23 -4.65 -9.82 -19.78
CA ASN A 23 -5.23 -8.87 -20.72
C ASN A 23 -4.74 -9.19 -22.12
N THR A 24 -5.67 -9.25 -23.08
CA THR A 24 -5.35 -9.44 -24.49
C THR A 24 -6.14 -8.40 -25.27
N LYS A 25 -5.46 -7.68 -26.15
CA LYS A 25 -6.07 -6.69 -27.03
C LYS A 25 -5.62 -6.90 -28.45
N TYR A 26 -6.53 -6.69 -29.36
CA TYR A 26 -6.30 -6.72 -30.81
C TYR A 26 -6.63 -5.35 -31.41
N LEU A 27 -5.96 -5.01 -32.48
CA LEU A 27 -6.24 -3.80 -33.26
C LEU A 27 -7.68 -3.86 -33.77
N ASN A 28 -8.45 -2.79 -33.54
CA ASN A 28 -9.88 -2.71 -33.91
C ASN A 28 -10.76 -3.86 -33.34
N ASN A 29 -10.32 -4.55 -32.28
CA ASN A 29 -10.95 -5.76 -31.73
C ASN A 29 -11.06 -6.91 -32.78
N ASP A 30 -10.18 -6.94 -33.76
CA ASP A 30 -10.16 -7.97 -34.78
C ASP A 30 -9.18 -9.09 -34.41
N GLU A 31 -9.71 -10.23 -34.00
CA GLU A 31 -8.97 -11.43 -33.61
C GLU A 31 -8.66 -12.37 -34.77
N SER A 32 -9.04 -12.03 -36.02
CA SER A 32 -8.91 -12.90 -37.19
C SER A 32 -7.46 -13.16 -37.62
N SER A 33 -6.52 -12.29 -37.20
CA SER A 33 -5.09 -12.43 -37.48
C SER A 33 -4.25 -12.24 -36.24
N ALA A 34 -3.21 -13.05 -36.09
CA ALA A 34 -2.19 -12.84 -35.04
C ALA A 34 -1.43 -11.52 -35.19
N ASP A 35 -1.40 -10.95 -36.40
CA ASP A 35 -0.77 -9.66 -36.67
C ASP A 35 -1.53 -8.49 -36.02
N ASN A 36 -2.82 -8.67 -35.73
CA ASN A 36 -3.64 -7.70 -35.02
C ASN A 36 -3.40 -7.68 -33.52
N LEU A 37 -2.65 -8.66 -32.99
CA LEU A 37 -2.34 -8.68 -31.53
C LEU A 37 -1.54 -7.43 -31.14
N SER A 38 -2.15 -6.56 -30.36
CA SER A 38 -1.54 -5.32 -29.89
C SER A 38 -1.00 -5.41 -28.46
N LEU A 39 -1.68 -6.17 -27.59
CA LEU A 39 -1.25 -6.42 -26.21
C LEU A 39 -1.59 -7.84 -25.81
N LYS A 40 -0.64 -8.53 -25.19
CA LYS A 40 -0.86 -9.76 -24.46
C LYS A 40 -0.08 -9.67 -23.16
N LEU A 41 -0.80 -9.57 -22.05
CA LEU A 41 -0.23 -9.41 -20.70
C LEU A 41 -0.70 -10.55 -19.81
N ARG A 42 0.23 -11.07 -19.03
CA ARG A 42 -0.06 -11.92 -17.89
C ARG A 42 0.81 -11.49 -16.70
N SER A 43 0.20 -11.04 -15.61
CA SER A 43 0.90 -10.80 -14.36
C SER A 43 0.34 -11.64 -13.22
N VAL A 44 1.21 -12.14 -12.38
CA VAL A 44 0.85 -12.91 -11.19
C VAL A 44 1.50 -12.26 -9.99
N GLU A 45 0.71 -11.97 -8.97
CA GLU A 45 1.16 -11.50 -7.66
C GLU A 45 0.77 -12.54 -6.60
N GLN A 46 1.74 -12.95 -5.79
CA GLN A 46 1.52 -13.88 -4.68
C GLN A 46 2.16 -13.31 -3.43
N GLU A 47 1.44 -13.40 -2.32
CA GLU A 47 1.98 -12.99 -1.03
C GLU A 47 1.63 -14.03 0.04
N THR A 48 2.64 -14.55 0.71
CA THR A 48 2.48 -15.36 1.92
C THR A 48 2.87 -14.51 3.11
N LYS A 49 1.95 -14.35 4.06
CA LYS A 49 2.12 -13.48 5.23
C LYS A 49 2.04 -14.30 6.50
N PHE A 50 2.99 -14.07 7.39
CA PHE A 50 2.99 -14.53 8.76
C PHE A 50 2.92 -13.33 9.69
N ARG A 51 2.01 -13.35 10.65
CA ARG A 51 1.85 -12.29 11.65
C ARG A 51 1.65 -12.88 13.04
N ILE A 52 2.35 -12.31 14.00
CA ILE A 52 2.15 -12.57 15.42
C ILE A 52 1.81 -11.26 16.11
N GLU A 53 0.87 -11.30 17.05
CA GLU A 53 0.50 -10.14 17.83
C GLU A 53 0.02 -10.52 19.23
N ASN A 54 0.20 -9.61 20.16
CA ASN A 54 -0.38 -9.70 21.49
C ASN A 54 -1.18 -8.44 21.78
N THR A 55 -2.39 -8.62 22.27
CA THR A 55 -3.24 -7.56 22.78
C THR A 55 -3.44 -7.77 24.27
N SER A 56 -3.20 -6.73 25.06
CA SER A 56 -3.40 -6.73 26.51
C SER A 56 -4.38 -5.64 26.90
N THR A 57 -5.40 -5.98 27.71
CA THR A 57 -6.41 -5.03 28.16
C THR A 57 -6.37 -4.95 29.68
N PHE A 58 -6.15 -3.75 30.22
CA PHE A 58 -6.11 -3.51 31.66
C PHE A 58 -6.74 -2.15 31.99
N GLY A 59 -7.85 -2.20 32.72
CA GLY A 59 -8.64 -1.01 32.98
C GLY A 59 -9.01 -0.27 31.70
N ASN A 60 -8.68 0.99 31.66
CA ASN A 60 -8.97 1.90 30.53
C ASN A 60 -7.96 1.81 29.36
N TRP A 61 -6.97 0.92 29.47
CA TRP A 61 -5.89 0.81 28.50
C TRP A 61 -5.98 -0.49 27.69
N LYS A 62 -5.72 -0.39 26.40
CA LYS A 62 -5.53 -1.53 25.52
C LYS A 62 -4.25 -1.35 24.72
N ILE A 63 -3.29 -2.24 24.95
CA ILE A 63 -1.99 -2.24 24.24
C ILE A 63 -1.97 -3.40 23.27
N ASN A 64 -1.63 -3.12 22.04
CA ASN A 64 -1.40 -4.12 21.00
C ASN A 64 0.02 -3.94 20.44
N PHE A 65 0.75 -5.03 20.26
CA PHE A 65 2.04 -5.02 19.58
C PHE A 65 2.26 -6.33 18.83
N GLY A 66 3.04 -6.27 17.77
CA GLY A 66 3.28 -7.44 16.96
C GLY A 66 4.34 -7.24 15.88
N ALA A 67 4.55 -8.32 15.14
CA ALA A 67 5.46 -8.37 14.00
C ALA A 67 4.84 -9.13 12.84
N ASN A 68 5.25 -8.79 11.64
CA ASN A 68 4.91 -9.52 10.42
C ASN A 68 6.16 -9.86 9.60
N LEU A 69 6.09 -10.98 8.91
CA LEU A 69 7.05 -11.42 7.91
C LEU A 69 6.28 -11.86 6.68
N ASP A 70 6.57 -11.26 5.54
CA ASP A 70 5.87 -11.50 4.29
C ASP A 70 6.86 -11.92 3.22
N TYR A 71 6.48 -12.89 2.39
CA TYR A 71 7.18 -13.22 1.16
C TYR A 71 6.28 -12.90 -0.03
N SER A 72 6.75 -12.00 -0.88
CA SER A 72 6.03 -11.52 -2.06
C SER A 72 6.74 -11.98 -3.31
N GLN A 73 5.95 -12.46 -4.28
CA GLN A 73 6.42 -12.84 -5.61
C GLN A 73 5.58 -12.11 -6.66
N TYR A 74 6.25 -11.59 -7.67
CA TYR A 74 5.62 -10.96 -8.83
C TYR A 74 6.25 -11.50 -10.10
N THR A 75 5.41 -11.90 -11.06
CA THR A 75 5.83 -12.23 -12.42
C THR A 75 5.03 -11.39 -13.39
N ASN A 76 5.67 -10.95 -14.47
CA ASN A 76 5.01 -10.26 -15.55
C ASN A 76 5.59 -10.75 -16.88
N THR A 77 4.69 -11.12 -17.80
CA THR A 77 5.00 -11.40 -19.18
C THR A 77 4.10 -10.51 -20.03
N THR A 78 4.70 -9.59 -20.75
CA THR A 78 4.00 -8.60 -21.57
C THR A 78 4.56 -8.60 -22.97
N PHE A 79 3.71 -8.88 -23.94
CA PHE A 79 3.93 -8.55 -25.35
C PHE A 79 3.09 -7.32 -25.67
N GLN A 80 3.70 -6.28 -26.24
CA GLN A 80 3.00 -5.08 -26.70
C GLN A 80 3.57 -4.64 -28.06
N ARG A 81 2.67 -4.33 -29.01
CA ARG A 81 3.02 -3.73 -30.30
C ARG A 81 2.61 -2.27 -30.30
N VAL A 82 3.58 -1.39 -30.57
CA VAL A 82 3.37 0.05 -30.66
C VAL A 82 3.24 0.43 -32.12
N TYR A 83 2.01 0.70 -32.58
CA TYR A 83 1.73 0.98 -33.99
C TYR A 83 2.17 2.39 -34.44
N ILE A 84 2.37 3.32 -33.52
CA ILE A 84 2.71 4.72 -33.83
C ILE A 84 4.18 4.87 -34.23
N ASP A 85 5.07 3.96 -33.81
CA ASP A 85 6.52 4.04 -34.00
C ASP A 85 7.00 2.79 -34.79
N GLU A 86 6.72 2.76 -36.10
CA GLU A 86 7.15 1.72 -37.06
C GLU A 86 6.89 0.27 -36.62
N GLY A 87 5.84 0.04 -35.83
CA GLY A 87 5.46 -1.30 -35.39
C GLY A 87 6.44 -1.96 -34.42
N ARG A 88 7.14 -1.18 -33.61
CA ARG A 88 8.02 -1.72 -32.55
C ARG A 88 7.26 -2.65 -31.63
N THR A 89 7.84 -3.81 -31.37
CA THR A 89 7.35 -4.78 -30.42
C THR A 89 8.15 -4.71 -29.14
N PHE A 90 7.45 -4.73 -28.03
CA PHE A 90 8.02 -4.85 -26.69
C PHE A 90 7.66 -6.24 -26.17
N ASP A 91 8.65 -7.08 -25.95
CA ASP A 91 8.49 -8.40 -25.35
C ASP A 91 9.27 -8.42 -24.03
N TYR A 92 8.55 -8.56 -22.93
CA TYR A 92 9.10 -8.34 -21.60
C TYR A 92 8.71 -9.45 -20.65
N HIS A 93 9.70 -9.98 -19.96
CA HIS A 93 9.50 -10.97 -18.91
C HIS A 93 10.30 -10.59 -17.65
N THR A 94 9.63 -10.64 -16.51
CA THR A 94 10.30 -10.42 -15.22
C THR A 94 9.77 -11.33 -14.12
N TYR A 95 10.64 -11.59 -13.17
CA TYR A 95 10.33 -12.22 -11.88
C TYR A 95 10.95 -11.39 -10.76
N LEU A 96 10.17 -11.06 -9.75
CA LEU A 96 10.59 -10.40 -8.53
C LEU A 96 10.21 -11.27 -7.33
N GLY A 97 11.18 -11.62 -6.49
CA GLY A 97 10.96 -12.25 -5.19
C GLY A 97 11.50 -11.35 -4.08
N MET A 98 10.73 -11.11 -3.03
CA MET A 98 11.09 -10.15 -1.99
C MET A 98 10.55 -10.57 -0.62
N TRP A 99 11.41 -10.50 0.40
CA TRP A 99 11.03 -10.57 1.81
C TRP A 99 10.72 -9.18 2.35
N ARG A 100 9.62 -9.09 3.10
CA ARG A 100 9.24 -7.88 3.85
C ARG A 100 9.03 -8.25 5.30
N TRP A 101 9.41 -7.37 6.20
CA TRP A 101 9.18 -7.52 7.63
C TRP A 101 8.80 -6.20 8.25
N GLY A 102 8.08 -6.26 9.35
CA GLY A 102 7.64 -5.07 10.06
C GLY A 102 7.31 -5.36 11.51
N ILE A 103 7.38 -4.32 12.32
CA ILE A 103 6.90 -4.32 13.69
C ILE A 103 5.93 -3.17 13.90
N PHE A 104 5.02 -3.35 14.81
CA PHE A 104 4.03 -2.33 15.14
C PHE A 104 3.63 -2.39 16.60
N GLY A 105 3.17 -1.26 17.11
CA GLY A 105 2.58 -1.14 18.42
C GLY A 105 1.51 -0.07 18.43
N THR A 106 0.48 -0.25 19.27
CA THR A 106 -0.59 0.70 19.46
C THR A 106 -1.00 0.70 20.92
N ILE A 107 -1.14 1.89 21.50
CA ILE A 107 -1.68 2.13 22.83
C ILE A 107 -2.99 2.86 22.65
N ASN A 108 -4.07 2.31 23.19
CA ASN A 108 -5.40 2.90 23.19
C ASN A 108 -5.80 3.18 24.62
N TYR A 109 -6.42 4.32 24.84
CA TYR A 109 -7.00 4.76 26.10
C TYR A 109 -8.45 5.17 25.87
N ALA A 110 -9.33 4.77 26.76
CA ALA A 110 -10.71 5.25 26.81
C ALA A 110 -11.07 5.61 28.25
N THR A 111 -11.73 6.75 28.46
CA THR A 111 -12.28 7.10 29.76
C THR A 111 -13.41 6.15 30.13
N THR A 112 -13.67 5.96 31.42
CA THR A 112 -14.70 5.04 31.92
C THR A 112 -16.12 5.40 31.43
N ASP A 113 -16.38 6.66 31.18
CA ASP A 113 -17.62 7.20 30.60
C ASP A 113 -17.63 7.19 29.06
N GLU A 114 -16.55 6.68 28.44
CA GLU A 114 -16.34 6.65 26.98
C GLU A 114 -16.44 8.02 26.28
N ARG A 115 -16.32 9.13 27.06
CA ARG A 115 -16.36 10.47 26.48
C ARG A 115 -15.09 10.84 25.71
N PHE A 116 -13.95 10.30 26.12
CA PHE A 116 -12.67 10.55 25.48
C PHE A 116 -11.98 9.24 25.13
N THR A 117 -11.56 9.13 23.89
CA THR A 117 -10.70 8.04 23.42
C THR A 117 -9.47 8.60 22.73
N ALA A 118 -8.32 7.96 22.95
CA ALA A 118 -7.06 8.29 22.32
C ALA A 118 -6.37 7.01 21.85
N SER A 119 -5.76 7.05 20.70
CA SER A 119 -4.95 5.96 20.15
C SER A 119 -3.63 6.52 19.63
N LEU A 120 -2.52 6.00 20.12
CA LEU A 120 -1.18 6.28 19.63
C LEU A 120 -0.61 4.99 19.06
N GLY A 121 -0.27 5.01 17.78
CA GLY A 121 0.33 3.89 17.08
C GLY A 121 1.67 4.23 16.48
N VAL A 122 2.53 3.23 16.37
CA VAL A 122 3.76 3.30 15.61
C VAL A 122 3.94 2.00 14.83
N ARG A 123 4.39 2.13 13.58
CA ARG A 123 4.73 1.00 12.72
C ARG A 123 6.02 1.32 11.97
N THR A 124 6.79 0.29 11.69
CA THR A 124 7.88 0.40 10.73
C THR A 124 7.97 -0.88 9.92
N ASP A 125 8.28 -0.72 8.64
CA ASP A 125 8.40 -1.80 7.66
C ASP A 125 9.73 -1.70 6.93
N ALA A 126 10.23 -2.83 6.48
CA ALA A 126 11.44 -2.92 5.67
C ALA A 126 11.33 -4.09 4.69
N ASN A 127 12.21 -4.13 3.69
CA ASN A 127 12.32 -5.24 2.75
C ASN A 127 13.75 -5.40 2.23
N ASN A 128 14.01 -6.51 1.54
CA ASN A 128 15.32 -6.82 0.97
C ASN A 128 15.49 -6.41 -0.50
N PHE A 129 14.55 -5.65 -1.07
CA PHE A 129 14.63 -5.24 -2.47
C PHE A 129 15.81 -4.31 -2.73
N SER A 130 15.98 -3.28 -1.89
CA SER A 130 17.04 -2.28 -2.05
C SER A 130 17.64 -1.85 -0.71
N SER A 131 18.84 -1.26 -0.76
CA SER A 131 19.47 -0.68 0.44
C SER A 131 18.63 0.46 1.04
N GLY A 132 17.95 1.26 0.22
CA GLY A 132 17.08 2.36 0.67
C GLY A 132 15.74 1.92 1.25
N MET A 133 15.40 0.61 1.22
CA MET A 133 14.19 0.05 1.79
C MET A 133 14.46 -0.94 2.93
N LYS A 134 15.74 -1.22 3.23
CA LYS A 134 16.16 -2.22 4.21
C LYS A 134 16.18 -1.67 5.64
N GLY A 135 16.36 -0.37 5.81
CA GLY A 135 16.42 0.26 7.12
C GLY A 135 15.04 0.44 7.74
N MET A 136 14.78 -0.17 8.89
CA MET A 136 13.48 0.00 9.58
C MET A 136 13.25 1.43 10.07
N GLY A 137 14.29 2.20 10.37
CA GLY A 137 14.18 3.59 10.81
C GLY A 137 13.66 4.55 9.74
N ASP A 138 13.84 4.21 8.46
CA ASP A 138 13.48 5.08 7.33
C ASP A 138 11.98 5.11 7.03
N GLN A 139 11.22 4.11 7.52
CA GLN A 139 9.78 3.96 7.31
C GLN A 139 8.99 4.03 8.63
N LEU A 140 9.48 4.81 9.61
CA LEU A 140 8.78 5.00 10.87
C LEU A 140 7.46 5.75 10.64
N SER A 141 6.35 5.12 11.01
CA SER A 141 4.97 5.53 10.73
C SER A 141 4.22 5.80 12.05
N PRO A 142 4.39 6.97 12.68
CA PRO A 142 3.59 7.37 13.83
C PRO A 142 2.16 7.72 13.42
N ARG A 143 1.20 7.44 14.30
CA ARG A 143 -0.23 7.70 14.09
C ARG A 143 -0.86 8.12 15.40
N LEU A 144 -1.67 9.16 15.37
CA LEU A 144 -2.48 9.63 16.48
C LEU A 144 -3.94 9.70 16.06
N SER A 145 -4.82 9.21 16.90
CA SER A 145 -6.27 9.34 16.74
C SER A 145 -6.87 9.78 18.08
N LEU A 146 -7.73 10.77 18.04
CA LEU A 146 -8.43 11.31 19.20
C LEU A 146 -9.92 11.38 18.89
N SER A 147 -10.77 11.07 19.85
CA SER A 147 -12.21 11.29 19.76
C SER A 147 -12.74 11.80 21.09
N TYR A 148 -13.63 12.77 21.01
CA TYR A 148 -14.26 13.37 22.17
C TYR A 148 -15.77 13.53 21.94
N ARG A 149 -16.58 13.01 22.86
CA ARG A 149 -18.03 13.20 22.87
C ARG A 149 -18.36 14.55 23.53
N LEU A 150 -18.72 15.52 22.69
CA LEU A 150 -19.09 16.88 23.10
C LEU A 150 -20.39 16.90 23.91
N THR A 151 -21.41 16.24 23.36
CA THR A 151 -22.72 16.02 23.99
C THR A 151 -23.21 14.61 23.66
N ASP A 152 -24.36 14.20 24.21
CA ASP A 152 -24.98 12.95 23.82
C ASP A 152 -25.31 12.97 22.32
N GLY A 153 -24.67 12.07 21.59
CA GLY A 153 -24.81 11.92 20.15
C GLY A 153 -23.93 12.86 19.31
N LEU A 154 -23.13 13.78 19.87
CA LEU A 154 -22.23 14.65 19.10
C LEU A 154 -20.76 14.33 19.42
N TYR A 155 -20.00 13.94 18.39
CA TYR A 155 -18.60 13.52 18.52
C TYR A 155 -17.69 14.39 17.65
N LEU A 156 -16.58 14.80 18.23
CA LEU A 156 -15.45 15.42 17.52
C LEU A 156 -14.32 14.40 17.43
N SER A 157 -13.79 14.18 16.25
CA SER A 157 -12.67 13.27 16.01
C SER A 157 -11.55 13.95 15.23
N GLY A 158 -10.31 13.58 15.52
CA GLY A 158 -9.14 14.06 14.80
C GLY A 158 -8.12 12.95 14.64
N ASN A 159 -7.49 12.90 13.48
CA ASN A 159 -6.45 11.93 13.15
C ASN A 159 -5.25 12.65 12.53
N ALA A 160 -4.05 12.19 12.88
CA ALA A 160 -2.82 12.61 12.21
C ALA A 160 -1.90 11.40 12.07
N GLY A 161 -1.22 11.27 10.96
CA GLY A 161 -0.31 10.14 10.77
C GLY A 161 0.57 10.25 9.55
N LEU A 162 1.71 9.54 9.63
CA LEU A 162 2.62 9.31 8.53
C LEU A 162 2.51 7.85 8.10
N TYR A 163 2.32 7.62 6.80
CA TYR A 163 2.10 6.28 6.24
C TYR A 163 3.10 6.03 5.13
N TYR A 164 3.51 4.76 5.00
CA TYR A 164 4.40 4.32 3.94
C TYR A 164 3.75 3.21 3.13
N GLN A 165 3.96 3.26 1.82
CA GLN A 165 3.49 2.26 0.87
C GLN A 165 4.60 1.87 -0.08
N LEU A 166 4.70 0.59 -0.38
CA LEU A 166 5.61 0.06 -1.38
C LEU A 166 5.20 0.57 -2.77
N PRO A 167 6.14 0.99 -3.64
CA PRO A 167 5.85 1.23 -5.05
C PRO A 167 5.25 0.00 -5.74
N PRO A 168 4.51 0.17 -6.85
CA PRO A 168 3.93 -0.94 -7.61
C PRO A 168 4.99 -1.96 -8.03
N TYR A 169 4.64 -3.23 -8.01
CA TYR A 169 5.55 -4.32 -8.43
C TYR A 169 5.98 -4.22 -9.89
N THR A 170 5.17 -3.61 -10.76
CA THR A 170 5.55 -3.30 -12.15
C THR A 170 6.82 -2.44 -12.18
N GLY A 171 6.86 -1.37 -11.38
CA GLY A 171 8.06 -0.52 -11.27
C GLY A 171 9.24 -1.23 -10.61
N LEU A 172 9.01 -1.89 -9.46
CA LEU A 172 10.06 -2.63 -8.75
C LEU A 172 10.62 -3.78 -9.59
N GLY A 173 9.77 -4.47 -10.34
CA GLY A 173 10.11 -5.61 -11.18
C GLY A 173 10.75 -5.25 -12.51
N PHE A 174 10.86 -3.97 -12.88
CA PHE A 174 11.37 -3.58 -14.17
C PHE A 174 12.88 -3.83 -14.32
N LYS A 175 13.26 -4.48 -15.43
CA LYS A 175 14.63 -4.81 -15.80
C LYS A 175 14.95 -4.24 -17.18
N ASP A 176 16.21 -3.94 -17.40
CA ASP A 176 16.72 -3.60 -18.73
C ASP A 176 16.92 -4.85 -19.62
N ASN A 177 17.34 -4.64 -20.86
CA ASN A 177 17.59 -5.70 -21.83
C ASN A 177 18.73 -6.67 -21.40
N ASN A 178 19.56 -6.28 -20.44
CA ASN A 178 20.63 -7.11 -19.86
C ASN A 178 20.17 -7.88 -18.64
N GLY A 179 18.90 -7.73 -18.23
CA GLY A 179 18.31 -8.37 -17.06
C GLY A 179 18.65 -7.68 -15.73
N ALA A 180 19.25 -6.50 -15.74
CA ALA A 180 19.55 -5.73 -14.55
C ALA A 180 18.33 -4.94 -14.05
N TRP A 181 18.19 -4.85 -12.74
CA TRP A 181 17.13 -4.08 -12.11
C TRP A 181 17.35 -2.57 -12.32
N VAL A 182 16.47 -1.91 -13.04
CA VAL A 182 16.58 -0.46 -13.32
C VAL A 182 16.20 0.36 -12.11
N ASN A 183 15.18 -0.05 -11.38
CA ASN A 183 14.53 0.76 -10.33
C ASN A 183 14.99 0.41 -8.91
N LYS A 184 16.23 -0.04 -8.72
CA LYS A 184 16.82 -0.36 -7.41
C LYS A 184 16.91 0.81 -6.42
N TYR A 185 16.78 2.03 -6.91
CA TYR A 185 16.85 3.25 -6.08
C TYR A 185 15.47 3.75 -5.63
N LEU A 186 14.40 3.09 -6.04
CA LEU A 186 13.07 3.43 -5.55
C LEU A 186 13.00 3.26 -4.03
N ARG A 187 12.20 4.14 -3.42
CA ARG A 187 11.94 4.17 -1.98
C ARG A 187 10.44 3.92 -1.73
N TYR A 188 10.08 3.64 -0.48
CA TYR A 188 8.69 3.67 -0.08
C TYR A 188 8.10 5.06 -0.38
N MET A 189 6.92 5.07 -1.00
CA MET A 189 6.08 6.27 -1.06
C MET A 189 5.63 6.62 0.34
N SER A 190 5.52 7.90 0.67
CA SER A 190 4.99 8.34 1.95
C SER A 190 3.83 9.31 1.79
N VAL A 191 2.94 9.31 2.76
CA VAL A 191 1.84 10.28 2.87
C VAL A 191 1.70 10.71 4.32
N SER A 192 1.76 12.01 4.57
CA SER A 192 1.23 12.59 5.81
C SER A 192 -0.26 12.87 5.57
N GLN A 193 -1.06 12.51 6.53
CA GLN A 193 -2.50 12.73 6.50
C GLN A 193 -2.96 13.27 7.84
N GLU A 194 -3.81 14.28 7.76
CA GLU A 194 -4.48 14.90 8.90
C GLU A 194 -5.96 14.98 8.57
N SER A 195 -6.83 14.74 9.56
CA SER A 195 -8.26 14.91 9.42
C SER A 195 -8.90 15.40 10.70
N LEU A 196 -10.02 16.13 10.56
CA LEU A 196 -10.89 16.57 11.63
C LEU A 196 -12.32 16.32 11.21
N GLY A 197 -13.07 15.60 12.04
CA GLY A 197 -14.44 15.19 11.77
C GLY A 197 -15.39 15.53 12.91
N LEU A 198 -16.63 15.80 12.54
CA LEU A 198 -17.76 15.98 13.44
C LEU A 198 -18.86 15.00 13.03
N SER A 199 -19.33 14.19 13.97
CA SER A 199 -20.41 13.22 13.76
C SER A 199 -21.53 13.48 14.74
N TRP A 200 -22.77 13.58 14.24
CA TRP A 200 -23.96 13.84 15.02
C TRP A 200 -25.00 12.72 14.85
N HIS A 201 -25.41 12.14 15.96
CA HIS A 201 -26.39 11.06 16.04
C HIS A 201 -27.55 11.52 16.92
N PRO A 202 -28.53 12.28 16.39
CA PRO A 202 -29.67 12.80 17.18
C PRO A 202 -30.65 11.72 17.66
N GLY A 203 -30.42 10.49 17.31
CA GLY A 203 -31.23 9.31 17.68
C GLY A 203 -30.67 8.06 17.03
N ASN A 204 -31.41 6.95 17.15
CA ASN A 204 -30.92 5.64 16.68
C ASN A 204 -31.06 5.41 15.17
N THR A 205 -31.71 6.32 14.45
CA THR A 205 -32.07 6.14 13.02
C THR A 205 -31.43 7.17 12.08
N PHE A 206 -30.74 8.19 12.61
CA PHE A 206 -30.14 9.25 11.81
C PHE A 206 -28.71 9.52 12.23
N GLU A 207 -27.83 9.61 11.26
CA GLU A 207 -26.43 10.03 11.42
C GLU A 207 -26.08 11.09 10.37
N LEU A 208 -25.44 12.15 10.82
CA LEU A 208 -24.83 13.18 9.96
C LEU A 208 -23.36 13.30 10.33
N SER A 209 -22.47 13.21 9.35
CA SER A 209 -21.04 13.40 9.55
C SER A 209 -20.46 14.37 8.52
N ALA A 210 -19.47 15.15 8.96
CA ALA A 210 -18.65 16.00 8.12
C ALA A 210 -17.19 15.84 8.51
N GLU A 211 -16.32 15.62 7.53
CA GLU A 211 -14.88 15.46 7.74
C GLU A 211 -14.12 16.34 6.75
N GLY A 212 -13.16 17.13 7.28
CA GLY A 212 -12.14 17.79 6.50
C GLY A 212 -10.82 17.03 6.62
N PHE A 213 -10.10 16.87 5.52
CA PHE A 213 -8.80 16.20 5.53
C PHE A 213 -7.79 16.92 4.65
N TYR A 214 -6.51 16.74 5.00
CA TYR A 214 -5.37 17.15 4.20
C TYR A 214 -4.41 15.97 4.04
N LYS A 215 -3.90 15.77 2.81
CA LYS A 215 -2.93 14.73 2.50
C LYS A 215 -1.79 15.34 1.71
N GLN A 216 -0.56 15.04 2.13
CA GLN A 216 0.64 15.39 1.39
C GLN A 216 1.41 14.11 1.06
N TYR A 217 1.56 13.86 -0.24
CA TYR A 217 2.29 12.71 -0.76
C TYR A 217 3.72 13.10 -1.10
N ASP A 218 4.67 12.20 -0.82
CA ASP A 218 6.08 12.34 -1.17
C ASP A 218 6.65 11.02 -1.67
N LYS A 219 7.74 11.10 -2.42
CA LYS A 219 8.44 9.94 -3.00
C LYS A 219 7.56 9.10 -3.93
N ILE A 220 6.57 9.70 -4.57
CA ILE A 220 5.76 9.03 -5.59
C ILE A 220 6.67 8.67 -6.77
N PRO A 221 6.53 7.45 -7.37
CA PRO A 221 7.25 7.08 -8.56
C PRO A 221 6.98 8.06 -9.72
N PHE A 222 8.06 8.55 -10.31
CA PHE A 222 8.06 9.52 -11.39
C PHE A 222 8.70 8.91 -12.63
N SER A 223 8.01 8.94 -13.77
CA SER A 223 8.52 8.47 -15.04
C SER A 223 9.63 9.37 -15.54
N ILE A 224 10.82 8.83 -15.71
CA ILE A 224 11.97 9.60 -16.21
C ILE A 224 11.79 9.92 -17.70
N ALA A 225 11.18 8.99 -18.45
CA ALA A 225 10.96 9.15 -19.89
C ALA A 225 9.88 10.19 -20.21
N ASP A 226 8.74 10.15 -19.50
CA ASP A 226 7.60 11.00 -19.82
C ASP A 226 7.54 12.29 -19.01
N GLY A 227 8.37 12.41 -17.98
CA GLY A 227 8.44 13.62 -17.15
C GLY A 227 7.18 13.86 -16.28
N ILE A 228 6.43 12.80 -15.94
CA ILE A 228 5.20 12.89 -15.14
C ILE A 228 5.18 11.84 -14.01
N PRO A 229 4.45 12.09 -12.91
CA PRO A 229 4.22 11.08 -11.89
C PRO A 229 3.50 9.85 -12.45
N LEU A 230 3.89 8.67 -11.99
CA LEU A 230 3.28 7.41 -12.44
C LEU A 230 1.76 7.38 -12.17
N ALA A 231 1.31 8.01 -11.10
CA ALA A 231 -0.11 8.15 -10.77
C ALA A 231 -0.92 8.96 -11.79
N CYS A 232 -0.27 9.78 -12.64
CA CYS A 232 -0.89 10.60 -13.69
C CYS A 232 -0.89 9.90 -15.06
N LYS A 233 -0.30 8.71 -15.17
CA LYS A 233 -0.26 7.98 -16.44
C LYS A 233 -1.55 7.19 -16.64
N GLY A 234 -2.16 7.39 -17.81
CA GLY A 234 -3.24 6.53 -18.30
C GLY A 234 -2.66 5.43 -19.20
N ASN A 235 -2.88 4.18 -18.88
CA ASN A 235 -2.53 3.03 -19.73
C ASN A 235 -3.19 1.76 -19.17
N ASP A 236 -2.92 0.63 -19.81
CA ASP A 236 -3.39 -0.66 -19.34
C ASP A 236 -2.77 -1.06 -18.01
N TYR A 237 -3.60 -1.58 -17.13
CA TYR A 237 -3.16 -2.15 -15.87
C TYR A 237 -2.11 -3.25 -16.11
N GLY A 238 -1.01 -3.20 -15.37
CA GLY A 238 0.11 -4.15 -15.49
C GLY A 238 1.18 -3.75 -16.53
N VAL A 239 0.95 -2.70 -17.31
CA VAL A 239 1.94 -2.08 -18.21
C VAL A 239 2.54 -0.82 -17.57
N ILE A 240 1.70 -0.05 -16.86
CA ILE A 240 2.15 1.16 -16.15
C ILE A 240 3.24 0.80 -15.14
N GLY A 241 4.42 1.44 -15.26
CA GLY A 241 5.56 1.23 -14.38
C GLY A 241 6.65 0.31 -14.96
N ASN A 242 6.42 -0.34 -16.11
CA ASN A 242 7.48 -1.07 -16.85
C ASN A 242 8.44 -0.09 -17.55
N GLU A 243 9.10 0.74 -16.77
CA GLU A 243 9.97 1.82 -17.24
C GLU A 243 10.95 2.30 -16.14
N ALA A 244 11.91 3.14 -16.51
CA ALA A 244 12.80 3.79 -15.56
C ALA A 244 12.05 4.83 -14.73
N LEU A 245 12.11 4.69 -13.41
CA LEU A 245 11.41 5.52 -12.44
C LEU A 245 12.36 6.14 -11.42
N SER A 246 11.98 7.29 -10.88
CA SER A 246 12.59 7.90 -9.69
C SER A 246 11.54 8.10 -8.58
N SER A 247 11.98 8.27 -7.33
CA SER A 247 11.10 8.55 -6.18
C SER A 247 11.10 10.06 -5.86
N THR A 248 10.73 10.89 -6.82
CA THR A 248 10.89 12.35 -6.74
C THR A 248 9.58 13.13 -6.83
N ALA A 249 8.46 12.51 -7.23
CA ALA A 249 7.20 13.22 -7.34
C ALA A 249 6.54 13.44 -5.98
N GLN A 250 5.82 14.56 -5.90
CA GLN A 250 5.03 14.98 -4.75
C GLN A 250 3.60 15.31 -5.19
N GLY A 251 2.65 15.26 -4.24
CA GLY A 251 1.24 15.58 -4.49
C GLY A 251 0.54 16.09 -3.23
N ARG A 252 -0.59 16.75 -3.42
CA ARG A 252 -1.45 17.26 -2.34
C ARG A 252 -2.92 16.99 -2.68
#